data_0b18dfae3b0184488bde8c720083f304
#
_entry.id   0b18dfae3b0184488bde8c720083f304
#
_cell.length_a   1.000
_cell.length_b   1.000
_cell.length_c   1.000
_cell.angle_alpha   90.00
_cell.angle_beta   90.00
_cell.angle_gamma   90.00
#
_symmetry.space_group_name_H-M   'P 1'
#
loop_
_entity.id
_entity.type
_entity.pdbx_description
1 polymer ?
#
loop_
_entity_poly.entity_id
_entity_poly.type
_entity_poly.pdbx_seq_one_letter_code
_entity_poly.pdbx_strand_id
1 'polypeptide(L)'
;RGAVAAGDGGSLGPGAGGAGGNGGLFGAGGTGGSGGHGTPAAVPGGAGGAGGNAGLFSLGASGGAGGSGGSSLTDGGGIGGVGGAGGLLFGYGGAGGAGGYSNIGAGGAGGAGGNAGMLSGSGGSGGTGGASGAAKGGVGGNGGTAGVFGNGGDGGAGGFGAGTGGNGGVGGNAVLIGNGGNGGNGAKAGGTPGAGGTSGLLIGENGLNGLP
;
A
#
# COMPACT_ATOMS: atom_id res chain seq x y z
N ARG A 1 18.25 6.49 12.04
CA ARG A 1 16.96 7.17 12.24
C ARG A 1 16.41 7.50 10.87
N GLY A 2 15.28 6.86 10.46
CA GLY A 2 14.58 7.22 9.24
C GLY A 2 14.05 8.65 9.34
N ALA A 3 14.27 9.48 8.33
CA ALA A 3 13.68 10.79 8.25
C ALA A 3 12.24 10.67 7.78
N VAL A 4 11.30 11.26 8.52
CA VAL A 4 9.92 11.45 8.06
C VAL A 4 9.86 12.83 7.41
N ALA A 5 9.62 12.89 6.11
CA ALA A 5 9.36 14.16 5.44
C ALA A 5 7.84 14.35 5.36
N ALA A 6 7.32 15.39 5.98
CA ALA A 6 5.93 15.81 5.78
C ALA A 6 5.81 16.51 4.42
N GLY A 7 4.82 16.14 3.64
CA GLY A 7 4.49 16.86 2.41
C GLY A 7 3.92 18.24 2.76
N ASP A 8 4.41 19.29 2.11
CA ASP A 8 3.89 20.65 2.22
C ASP A 8 2.80 20.87 1.16
N GLY A 9 1.61 21.11 1.61
CA GLY A 9 0.50 21.53 0.77
C GLY A 9 0.63 23.02 0.41
N GLY A 10 1.59 23.34 -0.45
CA GLY A 10 1.80 24.72 -0.92
C GLY A 10 0.61 25.30 -1.67
N SER A 11 0.54 26.60 -1.75
CA SER A 11 -0.56 27.48 -2.24
C SER A 11 -1.00 27.25 -3.70
N LEU A 12 -0.39 26.35 -4.46
CA LEU A 12 -0.66 26.13 -5.90
C LEU A 12 -0.99 24.65 -6.25
N GLY A 13 -1.16 23.79 -5.25
CA GLY A 13 -1.56 22.40 -5.43
C GLY A 13 -1.13 21.55 -4.26
N PRO A 14 -1.79 20.39 -4.01
CA PRO A 14 -1.42 19.52 -2.92
C PRO A 14 -0.08 18.87 -3.21
N GLY A 15 0.89 19.16 -2.36
CA GLY A 15 2.20 18.51 -2.43
C GLY A 15 2.10 16.99 -2.19
N ALA A 16 2.94 16.24 -2.88
CA ALA A 16 3.13 14.83 -2.56
C ALA A 16 3.80 14.68 -1.18
N GLY A 17 3.46 13.62 -0.46
CA GLY A 17 4.14 13.28 0.79
C GLY A 17 5.61 12.95 0.53
N GLY A 18 6.50 13.38 1.42
CA GLY A 18 7.91 13.04 1.33
C GLY A 18 8.15 11.54 1.58
N ALA A 19 9.14 10.95 0.89
CA ALA A 19 9.55 9.57 1.11
C ALA A 19 10.14 9.36 2.51
N GLY A 20 9.86 8.24 3.14
CA GLY A 20 10.49 7.83 4.38
C GLY A 20 12.00 7.54 4.18
N GLY A 21 12.81 7.88 5.16
CA GLY A 21 14.24 7.59 5.10
C GLY A 21 14.53 6.10 5.26
N ASN A 22 15.56 5.61 4.57
CA ASN A 22 16.04 4.23 4.71
C ASN A 22 16.70 4.00 6.09
N GLY A 23 16.59 2.78 6.59
CA GLY A 23 17.07 2.38 7.93
C GLY A 23 18.59 2.30 8.12
N GLY A 24 19.38 2.71 7.12
CA GLY A 24 20.85 2.58 7.19
C GLY A 24 21.29 1.13 7.22
N LEU A 25 22.27 0.81 8.11
CA LEU A 25 22.84 -0.54 8.15
C LEU A 25 21.97 -1.50 8.98
N PHE A 26 21.39 -1.04 10.09
CA PHE A 26 20.70 -1.86 11.11
C PHE A 26 19.30 -1.36 11.51
N GLY A 27 18.77 -0.35 10.87
CA GLY A 27 17.53 0.29 11.28
C GLY A 27 16.29 -0.12 10.47
N ALA A 28 15.12 0.14 11.03
CA ALA A 28 13.86 0.07 10.28
C ALA A 28 13.75 1.23 9.28
N GLY A 29 12.98 1.04 8.21
CA GLY A 29 12.64 2.12 7.30
C GLY A 29 11.71 3.14 7.95
N GLY A 30 11.86 4.42 7.58
CA GLY A 30 10.96 5.49 8.00
C GLY A 30 9.64 5.46 7.23
N THR A 31 8.56 5.92 7.85
CA THR A 31 7.25 6.03 7.18
C THR A 31 7.27 7.14 6.12
N GLY A 32 6.52 6.94 5.03
CA GLY A 32 6.26 7.99 4.05
C GLY A 32 5.33 9.07 4.62
N GLY A 33 5.50 10.30 4.17
CA GLY A 33 4.62 11.42 4.52
C GLY A 33 3.27 11.33 3.80
N SER A 34 2.22 11.86 4.40
CA SER A 34 0.89 11.93 3.75
C SER A 34 0.89 12.96 2.61
N GLY A 35 0.10 12.68 1.58
CA GLY A 35 -0.17 13.66 0.53
C GLY A 35 -1.04 14.82 1.02
N GLY A 36 -0.84 16.01 0.47
CA GLY A 36 -1.65 17.19 0.78
C GLY A 36 -3.06 17.09 0.20
N HIS A 37 -4.01 17.78 0.83
CA HIS A 37 -5.40 17.83 0.38
C HIS A 37 -5.57 18.75 -0.83
N GLY A 38 -6.34 18.30 -1.83
CA GLY A 38 -6.76 19.16 -2.94
C GLY A 38 -7.72 20.25 -2.47
N THR A 39 -7.45 21.49 -2.86
CA THR A 39 -8.31 22.62 -2.58
C THR A 39 -9.51 22.68 -3.54
N PRO A 40 -10.57 23.51 -3.29
CA PRO A 40 -11.81 23.51 -4.09
C PRO A 40 -11.66 23.76 -5.60
N ALA A 41 -10.50 24.16 -6.07
CA ALA A 41 -10.25 24.58 -7.45
C ALA A 41 -9.77 23.46 -8.38
N ALA A 42 -10.47 22.33 -8.41
CA ALA A 42 -10.17 21.23 -9.36
C ALA A 42 -8.72 20.72 -9.29
N VAL A 43 -8.23 20.45 -8.09
CA VAL A 43 -6.88 19.92 -7.87
C VAL A 43 -6.96 18.54 -7.24
N PRO A 44 -6.32 17.52 -7.84
CA PRO A 44 -6.31 16.19 -7.25
C PRO A 44 -5.60 16.16 -5.90
N GLY A 45 -5.94 15.23 -5.03
CA GLY A 45 -5.21 15.00 -3.80
C GLY A 45 -3.75 14.62 -4.07
N GLY A 46 -2.82 15.08 -3.24
CA GLY A 46 -1.41 14.73 -3.37
C GLY A 46 -1.16 13.25 -3.11
N ALA A 47 -0.17 12.67 -3.80
CA ALA A 47 0.23 11.28 -3.55
C ALA A 47 0.88 11.13 -2.16
N GLY A 48 0.64 10.02 -1.49
CA GLY A 48 1.38 9.63 -0.30
C GLY A 48 2.84 9.29 -0.62
N GLY A 49 3.76 9.64 0.25
CA GLY A 49 5.17 9.30 0.10
C GLY A 49 5.44 7.81 0.29
N ALA A 50 6.43 7.27 -0.41
CA ALA A 50 6.86 5.89 -0.22
C ALA A 50 7.48 5.68 1.17
N GLY A 51 7.29 4.50 1.77
CA GLY A 51 8.01 4.08 2.96
C GLY A 51 9.49 3.80 2.63
N GLY A 52 10.37 4.10 3.58
CA GLY A 52 11.80 3.79 3.46
C GLY A 52 12.08 2.30 3.66
N ASN A 53 13.13 1.81 3.03
CA ASN A 53 13.56 0.42 3.17
C ASN A 53 14.25 0.18 4.52
N ALA A 54 14.13 -1.05 5.06
CA ALA A 54 14.92 -1.46 6.21
C ALA A 54 16.40 -1.60 5.86
N GLY A 55 17.23 -1.57 6.89
CA GLY A 55 18.70 -1.63 6.74
C GLY A 55 19.20 -2.99 6.28
N LEU A 56 20.41 -3.00 5.69
CA LEU A 56 21.02 -4.16 5.05
C LEU A 56 21.16 -5.37 5.98
N PHE A 57 21.58 -5.17 7.23
CA PHE A 57 21.81 -6.20 8.24
C PHE A 57 20.81 -6.18 9.38
N SER A 58 19.65 -5.58 9.16
CA SER A 58 18.59 -5.58 10.16
C SER A 58 17.98 -6.96 10.31
N LEU A 59 18.10 -7.54 11.51
CA LEU A 59 17.45 -8.79 11.87
C LEU A 59 16.00 -8.48 12.27
N GLY A 60 15.06 -8.75 11.37
CA GLY A 60 13.62 -8.60 11.65
C GLY A 60 13.08 -7.16 11.59
N ALA A 61 13.90 -6.17 11.18
CA ALA A 61 13.37 -4.83 10.98
C ALA A 61 12.47 -4.73 9.76
N SER A 62 11.37 -4.01 9.89
CA SER A 62 10.41 -3.80 8.81
C SER A 62 10.79 -2.61 7.94
N GLY A 63 10.42 -2.68 6.67
CA GLY A 63 10.32 -1.50 5.82
C GLY A 63 9.28 -0.53 6.39
N GLY A 64 9.45 0.76 6.14
CA GLY A 64 8.50 1.78 6.58
C GLY A 64 7.16 1.67 5.84
N ALA A 65 6.07 2.05 6.48
CA ALA A 65 4.79 2.14 5.81
C ALA A 65 4.77 3.30 4.78
N GLY A 66 4.03 3.11 3.69
CA GLY A 66 3.73 4.18 2.75
C GLY A 66 2.76 5.19 3.36
N GLY A 67 2.92 6.48 3.00
CA GLY A 67 2.00 7.53 3.45
C GLY A 67 0.64 7.46 2.73
N SER A 68 -0.40 7.97 3.36
CA SER A 68 -1.73 8.04 2.75
C SER A 68 -1.79 9.10 1.64
N GLY A 69 -2.63 8.86 0.62
CA GLY A 69 -2.98 9.87 -0.38
C GLY A 69 -3.86 10.96 0.19
N GLY A 70 -3.70 12.19 -0.31
CA GLY A 70 -4.53 13.34 0.07
C GLY A 70 -5.93 13.27 -0.52
N SER A 71 -6.92 13.85 0.16
CA SER A 71 -8.29 13.95 -0.35
C SER A 71 -8.46 15.09 -1.33
N SER A 72 -9.50 15.00 -2.18
CA SER A 72 -9.93 16.09 -3.07
C SER A 72 -11.46 16.27 -3.01
N LEU A 73 -11.92 17.53 -3.18
CA LEU A 73 -13.35 17.82 -3.26
C LEU A 73 -13.91 17.66 -4.66
N THR A 74 -13.16 17.96 -5.69
CA THR A 74 -13.65 18.05 -7.08
C THR A 74 -12.94 17.15 -8.05
N ASP A 75 -11.69 16.76 -7.75
CA ASP A 75 -10.87 15.92 -8.62
C ASP A 75 -10.55 14.59 -7.94
N GLY A 76 -9.67 13.77 -8.48
CA GLY A 76 -9.31 12.46 -7.92
C GLY A 76 -8.61 12.55 -6.56
N GLY A 77 -8.87 11.59 -5.68
CA GLY A 77 -8.08 11.40 -4.46
C GLY A 77 -6.65 10.98 -4.81
N GLY A 78 -5.68 11.41 -3.99
CA GLY A 78 -4.27 11.04 -4.17
C GLY A 78 -4.04 9.54 -3.96
N ILE A 79 -3.07 8.98 -4.66
CA ILE A 79 -2.68 7.58 -4.46
C ILE A 79 -1.94 7.39 -3.13
N GLY A 80 -2.10 6.25 -2.49
CA GLY A 80 -1.31 5.86 -1.32
C GLY A 80 0.14 5.53 -1.71
N GLY A 81 1.08 5.86 -0.85
CA GLY A 81 2.50 5.53 -1.05
C GLY A 81 2.75 4.03 -0.93
N VAL A 82 3.75 3.52 -1.62
CA VAL A 82 4.17 2.13 -1.50
C VAL A 82 4.87 1.88 -0.16
N GLY A 83 4.73 0.69 0.40
CA GLY A 83 5.48 0.26 1.57
C GLY A 83 6.95 0.00 1.23
N GLY A 84 7.85 0.32 2.16
CA GLY A 84 9.29 0.04 2.00
C GLY A 84 9.60 -1.46 2.08
N ALA A 85 10.69 -1.87 1.44
CA ALA A 85 11.15 -3.26 1.53
C ALA A 85 11.74 -3.58 2.91
N GLY A 86 11.66 -4.85 3.31
CA GLY A 86 12.37 -5.39 4.45
C GLY A 86 13.90 -5.34 4.23
N GLY A 87 14.67 -5.70 5.27
CA GLY A 87 16.13 -5.81 5.15
C GLY A 87 16.54 -6.81 4.08
N LEU A 88 17.81 -6.75 3.63
CA LEU A 88 18.25 -7.58 2.51
C LEU A 88 18.02 -9.07 2.73
N LEU A 89 18.41 -9.60 3.89
CA LEU A 89 18.24 -11.03 4.20
C LEU A 89 17.01 -11.31 5.04
N PHE A 90 16.78 -10.51 6.06
CA PHE A 90 15.71 -10.67 7.04
C PHE A 90 14.91 -9.38 7.14
N GLY A 91 13.63 -9.50 7.34
CA GLY A 91 12.78 -8.35 7.63
C GLY A 91 11.45 -8.40 6.90
N TYR A 92 10.49 -7.69 7.45
CA TYR A 92 9.13 -7.61 6.91
C TYR A 92 8.99 -6.45 5.92
N GLY A 93 8.20 -6.64 4.89
CA GLY A 93 7.79 -5.53 4.03
C GLY A 93 6.88 -4.55 4.78
N GLY A 94 7.03 -3.26 4.50
CA GLY A 94 6.15 -2.22 5.02
C GLY A 94 4.78 -2.24 4.36
N ALA A 95 3.73 -1.83 5.07
CA ALA A 95 2.40 -1.73 4.49
C ALA A 95 2.30 -0.60 3.45
N GLY A 96 1.49 -0.78 2.43
CA GLY A 96 1.12 0.29 1.50
C GLY A 96 0.19 1.31 2.17
N GLY A 97 0.28 2.57 1.77
CA GLY A 97 -0.58 3.65 2.24
C GLY A 97 -1.98 3.60 1.63
N ALA A 98 -2.98 4.07 2.34
CA ALA A 98 -4.34 4.17 1.83
C ALA A 98 -4.45 5.23 0.73
N GLY A 99 -5.33 5.01 -0.24
CA GLY A 99 -5.71 6.01 -1.23
C GLY A 99 -6.58 7.12 -0.61
N GLY A 100 -6.46 8.34 -1.16
CA GLY A 100 -7.23 9.50 -0.71
C GLY A 100 -8.69 9.46 -1.13
N TYR A 101 -9.53 10.09 -0.32
CA TYR A 101 -10.95 10.28 -0.63
C TYR A 101 -11.16 11.31 -1.73
N SER A 102 -12.19 11.15 -2.54
CA SER A 102 -12.72 12.20 -3.42
C SER A 102 -14.24 12.36 -3.27
N ASN A 103 -14.72 13.58 -3.30
CA ASN A 103 -16.16 13.84 -3.24
C ASN A 103 -16.83 13.64 -4.62
N ILE A 104 -16.22 14.12 -5.68
CA ILE A 104 -16.79 14.09 -7.05
C ILE A 104 -15.95 13.18 -7.96
N GLY A 105 -14.63 13.28 -7.91
CA GLY A 105 -13.71 12.48 -8.71
C GLY A 105 -13.56 11.06 -8.20
N ALA A 106 -12.71 10.26 -8.85
CA ALA A 106 -12.42 8.91 -8.39
C ALA A 106 -11.62 8.90 -7.08
N GLY A 107 -11.86 7.93 -6.22
CA GLY A 107 -11.02 7.67 -5.06
C GLY A 107 -9.60 7.29 -5.48
N GLY A 108 -8.59 7.68 -4.71
CA GLY A 108 -7.19 7.33 -4.98
C GLY A 108 -6.94 5.83 -4.81
N ALA A 109 -6.02 5.27 -5.58
CA ALA A 109 -5.60 3.88 -5.39
C ALA A 109 -4.80 3.71 -4.09
N GLY A 110 -4.93 2.57 -3.42
CA GLY A 110 -4.05 2.18 -2.33
C GLY A 110 -2.65 1.83 -2.83
N GLY A 111 -1.63 2.13 -2.04
CA GLY A 111 -0.24 1.78 -2.35
C GLY A 111 0.02 0.28 -2.19
N ALA A 112 0.96 -0.26 -2.96
CA ALA A 112 1.38 -1.65 -2.78
C ALA A 112 2.13 -1.85 -1.47
N GLY A 113 2.03 -3.04 -0.87
CA GLY A 113 2.88 -3.46 0.23
C GLY A 113 4.31 -3.70 -0.23
N GLY A 114 5.28 -3.45 0.66
CA GLY A 114 6.70 -3.73 0.40
C GLY A 114 7.02 -5.22 0.44
N ASN A 115 8.06 -5.61 -0.28
CA ASN A 115 8.53 -6.99 -0.25
C ASN A 115 9.33 -7.27 1.04
N ALA A 116 9.35 -8.53 1.46
CA ALA A 116 10.18 -8.99 2.58
C ALA A 116 11.66 -9.06 2.20
N GLY A 117 12.51 -9.32 3.18
CA GLY A 117 13.91 -9.71 2.98
C GLY A 117 14.02 -11.05 2.25
N MET A 118 15.12 -11.27 1.52
CA MET A 118 15.26 -12.42 0.62
C MET A 118 15.15 -13.76 1.32
N LEU A 119 15.72 -13.93 2.53
CA LEU A 119 15.76 -15.20 3.21
C LEU A 119 14.53 -15.43 4.09
N SER A 120 14.17 -14.46 4.92
CA SER A 120 13.03 -14.62 5.83
C SER A 120 12.34 -13.29 6.10
N GLY A 121 11.02 -13.35 6.04
CA GLY A 121 10.10 -12.26 6.33
C GLY A 121 8.82 -12.38 5.55
N SER A 122 7.77 -11.74 6.03
CA SER A 122 6.50 -11.66 5.32
C SER A 122 6.40 -10.37 4.53
N GLY A 123 5.76 -10.45 3.38
CA GLY A 123 5.42 -9.27 2.59
C GLY A 123 4.48 -8.31 3.35
N GLY A 124 4.58 -7.03 3.07
CA GLY A 124 3.68 -6.02 3.61
C GLY A 124 2.30 -6.07 2.97
N SER A 125 1.26 -5.71 3.71
CA SER A 125 -0.09 -5.62 3.14
C SER A 125 -0.22 -4.45 2.17
N GLY A 126 -1.05 -4.57 1.15
CA GLY A 126 -1.48 -3.48 0.29
C GLY A 126 -2.39 -2.49 1.02
N GLY A 127 -2.31 -1.22 0.66
CA GLY A 127 -3.18 -0.16 1.19
C GLY A 127 -4.59 -0.25 0.62
N THR A 128 -5.58 0.21 1.36
CA THR A 128 -6.97 0.28 0.89
C THR A 128 -7.13 1.37 -0.17
N GLY A 129 -8.00 1.15 -1.13
CA GLY A 129 -8.44 2.17 -2.07
C GLY A 129 -9.25 3.26 -1.37
N GLY A 130 -9.12 4.51 -1.83
CA GLY A 130 -9.88 5.66 -1.33
C GLY A 130 -11.33 5.59 -1.78
N ALA A 131 -12.24 6.10 -0.96
CA ALA A 131 -13.64 6.17 -1.32
C ALA A 131 -13.93 7.35 -2.27
N SER A 132 -15.04 7.25 -3.02
CA SER A 132 -15.61 8.33 -3.84
C SER A 132 -17.06 8.56 -3.52
N GLY A 133 -17.44 9.84 -3.37
CA GLY A 133 -18.83 10.26 -3.13
C GLY A 133 -19.72 10.19 -4.37
N ALA A 134 -19.19 10.28 -5.58
CA ALA A 134 -19.96 10.31 -6.82
C ALA A 134 -19.43 9.37 -7.91
N ALA A 135 -18.12 9.17 -7.99
CA ALA A 135 -17.49 8.39 -9.05
C ALA A 135 -17.06 6.99 -8.57
N LYS A 136 -16.04 6.44 -9.20
CA LYS A 136 -15.48 5.13 -8.87
C LYS A 136 -14.60 5.21 -7.61
N GLY A 137 -14.74 4.21 -6.71
CA GLY A 137 -13.79 3.98 -5.62
C GLY A 137 -12.41 3.59 -6.12
N GLY A 138 -11.38 3.93 -5.37
CA GLY A 138 -9.98 3.57 -5.68
C GLY A 138 -9.74 2.07 -5.60
N VAL A 139 -8.78 1.58 -6.37
CA VAL A 139 -8.35 0.16 -6.31
C VAL A 139 -7.52 -0.06 -5.05
N GLY A 140 -7.67 -1.21 -4.39
CA GLY A 140 -6.78 -1.63 -3.31
C GLY A 140 -5.38 -1.97 -3.83
N GLY A 141 -4.35 -1.68 -3.05
CA GLY A 141 -2.96 -2.00 -3.38
C GLY A 141 -2.68 -3.50 -3.30
N ASN A 142 -1.73 -3.98 -4.07
CA ASN A 142 -1.31 -5.38 -3.98
C ASN A 142 -0.47 -5.63 -2.71
N GLY A 143 -0.55 -6.85 -2.18
CA GLY A 143 0.35 -7.31 -1.12
C GLY A 143 1.77 -7.55 -1.63
N GLY A 144 2.75 -7.37 -0.75
CA GLY A 144 4.17 -7.63 -1.04
C GLY A 144 4.51 -9.12 -1.03
N THR A 145 5.58 -9.50 -1.71
CA THR A 145 6.09 -10.88 -1.71
C THR A 145 6.84 -11.21 -0.43
N ALA A 146 6.80 -12.50 -0.04
CA ALA A 146 7.59 -13.03 1.06
C ALA A 146 9.06 -13.24 0.66
N GLY A 147 9.92 -13.50 1.67
CA GLY A 147 11.21 -14.15 1.48
C GLY A 147 11.07 -15.66 1.22
N VAL A 148 12.21 -16.37 1.20
CA VAL A 148 12.21 -17.85 1.06
C VAL A 148 11.35 -18.48 2.15
N PHE A 149 11.42 -17.95 3.38
CA PHE A 149 10.61 -18.34 4.53
C PHE A 149 9.71 -17.17 4.95
N GLY A 150 8.42 -17.29 4.74
CA GLY A 150 7.46 -16.27 5.16
C GLY A 150 6.20 -16.24 4.31
N ASN A 151 5.22 -15.49 4.75
CA ASN A 151 3.93 -15.38 4.08
C ASN A 151 3.88 -14.16 3.14
N GLY A 152 3.16 -14.29 2.03
CA GLY A 152 2.81 -13.14 1.21
C GLY A 152 1.95 -12.14 1.99
N GLY A 153 2.05 -10.85 1.67
CA GLY A 153 1.20 -9.81 2.24
C GLY A 153 -0.22 -9.84 1.65
N ASP A 154 -1.23 -9.49 2.43
CA ASP A 154 -2.59 -9.41 1.92
C ASP A 154 -2.77 -8.24 0.95
N GLY A 155 -3.64 -8.40 -0.03
CA GLY A 155 -4.10 -7.30 -0.89
C GLY A 155 -5.02 -6.34 -0.14
N GLY A 156 -4.93 -5.05 -0.46
CA GLY A 156 -5.80 -4.02 0.10
C GLY A 156 -7.23 -4.09 -0.45
N ALA A 157 -8.22 -3.74 0.34
CA ALA A 157 -9.61 -3.66 -0.12
C ALA A 157 -9.79 -2.51 -1.12
N GLY A 158 -10.71 -2.69 -2.07
CA GLY A 158 -11.18 -1.62 -2.93
C GLY A 158 -11.96 -0.55 -2.15
N GLY A 159 -11.86 0.70 -2.56
CA GLY A 159 -12.59 1.82 -1.97
C GLY A 159 -14.05 1.85 -2.41
N PHE A 160 -14.93 2.30 -1.53
CA PHE A 160 -16.33 2.54 -1.90
C PHE A 160 -16.42 3.59 -3.00
N GLY A 161 -17.35 3.39 -3.95
CA GLY A 161 -17.70 4.38 -4.96
C GLY A 161 -19.21 4.43 -5.16
N ALA A 162 -19.80 5.63 -5.15
CA ALA A 162 -21.23 5.77 -5.41
C ALA A 162 -21.58 5.40 -6.85
N GLY A 163 -20.67 5.62 -7.79
CA GLY A 163 -20.82 5.15 -9.18
C GLY A 163 -20.46 3.67 -9.32
N THR A 164 -19.24 3.30 -8.98
CA THR A 164 -18.75 1.92 -9.01
C THR A 164 -17.75 1.70 -7.87
N GLY A 165 -17.80 0.54 -7.23
CA GLY A 165 -16.78 0.16 -6.23
C GLY A 165 -15.39 -0.04 -6.85
N GLY A 166 -14.35 0.21 -6.07
CA GLY A 166 -12.98 -0.12 -6.43
C GLY A 166 -12.70 -1.62 -6.35
N ASN A 167 -11.79 -2.12 -7.17
CA ASN A 167 -11.35 -3.51 -7.12
C ASN A 167 -10.45 -3.75 -5.91
N GLY A 168 -10.48 -4.95 -5.34
CA GLY A 168 -9.51 -5.39 -4.35
C GLY A 168 -8.14 -5.63 -4.97
N GLY A 169 -7.09 -5.41 -4.19
CA GLY A 169 -5.70 -5.72 -4.58
C GLY A 169 -5.40 -7.22 -4.52
N VAL A 170 -4.43 -7.67 -5.28
CA VAL A 170 -3.98 -9.07 -5.28
C VAL A 170 -3.14 -9.36 -4.04
N GLY A 171 -3.27 -10.54 -3.44
CA GLY A 171 -2.41 -11.02 -2.37
C GLY A 171 -0.98 -11.31 -2.88
N GLY A 172 0.01 -11.09 -2.04
CA GLY A 172 1.42 -11.37 -2.35
C GLY A 172 1.73 -12.87 -2.31
N ASN A 173 2.76 -13.28 -3.01
CA ASN A 173 3.17 -14.68 -3.08
C ASN A 173 4.16 -15.04 -1.97
N ALA A 174 4.09 -16.28 -1.48
CA ALA A 174 5.18 -16.93 -0.77
C ALA A 174 6.17 -17.53 -1.76
N VAL A 175 7.40 -17.90 -1.31
CA VAL A 175 8.44 -18.43 -2.21
C VAL A 175 8.65 -19.93 -2.00
N LEU A 176 9.18 -20.36 -0.86
CA LEU A 176 9.47 -21.77 -0.61
C LEU A 176 8.59 -22.37 0.51
N ILE A 177 8.56 -21.70 1.66
CA ILE A 177 7.75 -22.10 2.80
C ILE A 177 6.98 -20.89 3.31
N GLY A 178 5.65 -20.99 3.27
CA GLY A 178 4.72 -19.99 3.72
C GLY A 178 3.43 -19.94 2.92
N ASN A 179 2.45 -19.23 3.43
CA ASN A 179 1.16 -19.07 2.78
C ASN A 179 1.18 -17.88 1.82
N GLY A 180 0.44 -17.97 0.73
CA GLY A 180 0.11 -16.80 -0.08
C GLY A 180 -0.74 -15.82 0.73
N GLY A 181 -0.59 -14.51 0.47
CA GLY A 181 -1.46 -13.49 1.06
C GLY A 181 -2.87 -13.53 0.47
N ASN A 182 -3.88 -13.16 1.25
CA ASN A 182 -5.25 -13.12 0.74
C ASN A 182 -5.44 -11.96 -0.25
N GLY A 183 -6.32 -12.12 -1.21
CA GLY A 183 -6.78 -11.03 -2.05
C GLY A 183 -7.64 -10.05 -1.27
N GLY A 184 -7.56 -8.76 -1.60
CA GLY A 184 -8.40 -7.72 -1.01
C GLY A 184 -9.85 -7.83 -1.50
N ASN A 185 -10.79 -7.46 -0.64
CA ASN A 185 -12.20 -7.44 -1.02
C ASN A 185 -12.46 -6.39 -2.10
N GLY A 186 -13.34 -6.71 -3.06
CA GLY A 186 -13.93 -5.70 -3.93
C GLY A 186 -14.91 -4.84 -3.13
N ALA A 187 -15.07 -3.59 -3.51
CA ALA A 187 -16.09 -2.76 -2.90
C ALA A 187 -17.46 -3.04 -3.50
N LYS A 188 -18.51 -2.89 -2.70
CA LYS A 188 -19.92 -3.00 -3.19
C LYS A 188 -20.13 -2.12 -4.41
N ALA A 189 -21.10 -2.45 -5.21
CA ALA A 189 -21.43 -1.81 -6.50
C ALA A 189 -20.42 -2.09 -7.63
N GLY A 190 -19.98 -3.34 -7.77
CA GLY A 190 -19.26 -3.83 -8.96
C GLY A 190 -17.74 -3.81 -8.86
N GLY A 191 -17.16 -3.60 -7.67
CA GLY A 191 -15.73 -3.85 -7.45
C GLY A 191 -15.42 -5.36 -7.53
N THR A 192 -14.41 -5.74 -8.30
CA THR A 192 -13.97 -7.13 -8.36
C THR A 192 -13.05 -7.46 -7.18
N PRO A 193 -13.20 -8.63 -6.54
CA PRO A 193 -12.25 -9.05 -5.51
C PRO A 193 -10.86 -9.31 -6.09
N GLY A 194 -9.84 -9.09 -5.29
CA GLY A 194 -8.47 -9.44 -5.64
C GLY A 194 -8.25 -10.96 -5.55
N ALA A 195 -7.37 -11.48 -6.38
CA ALA A 195 -6.94 -12.88 -6.28
C ALA A 195 -6.04 -13.08 -5.06
N GLY A 196 -6.13 -14.26 -4.43
CA GLY A 196 -5.14 -14.68 -3.44
C GLY A 196 -3.78 -14.94 -4.06
N GLY A 197 -2.71 -14.73 -3.29
CA GLY A 197 -1.34 -15.05 -3.69
C GLY A 197 -1.06 -16.56 -3.66
N THR A 198 0.00 -16.98 -4.32
CA THR A 198 0.43 -18.38 -4.34
C THR A 198 1.17 -18.78 -3.08
N SER A 199 0.98 -20.02 -2.64
CA SER A 199 1.73 -20.64 -1.55
C SER A 199 3.20 -20.82 -1.88
N GLY A 200 3.99 -21.11 -0.86
CA GLY A 200 5.37 -21.60 -1.03
C GLY A 200 5.41 -22.95 -1.77
N LEU A 201 6.49 -23.15 -2.53
CA LEU A 201 6.67 -24.33 -3.36
C LEU A 201 6.69 -25.64 -2.56
N LEU A 202 7.23 -25.62 -1.34
CA LEU A 202 7.41 -26.80 -0.52
C LEU A 202 6.29 -26.98 0.51
N ILE A 203 5.95 -25.93 1.25
CA ILE A 203 4.91 -25.97 2.31
C ILE A 203 4.17 -24.63 2.30
N GLY A 204 2.85 -24.70 2.33
CA GLY A 204 1.98 -23.54 2.47
C GLY A 204 0.63 -23.73 1.77
N GLU A 205 -0.24 -22.79 1.95
CA GLU A 205 -1.55 -22.71 1.33
C GLU A 205 -1.65 -21.44 0.48
N ASN A 206 -2.39 -21.53 -0.62
CA ASN A 206 -2.70 -20.34 -1.41
C ASN A 206 -3.57 -19.39 -0.59
N GLY A 207 -3.35 -18.10 -0.77
CA GLY A 207 -4.23 -17.10 -0.21
C GLY A 207 -5.64 -17.22 -0.77
N LEU A 208 -6.63 -16.85 0.02
CA LEU A 208 -8.02 -16.81 -0.42
C LEU A 208 -8.24 -15.61 -1.34
N ASN A 209 -9.14 -15.76 -2.30
CA ASN A 209 -9.63 -14.61 -3.05
C ASN A 209 -10.43 -13.69 -2.13
N GLY A 210 -10.40 -12.39 -2.40
CA GLY A 210 -11.26 -11.43 -1.71
C GLY A 210 -12.74 -11.72 -1.92
N LEU A 211 -13.58 -11.07 -1.13
CA LEU A 211 -15.03 -11.10 -1.28
C LEU A 211 -15.49 -9.94 -2.19
N PRO A 212 -16.63 -10.09 -2.91
CA PRO A 212 -17.22 -9.01 -3.70
C PRO A 212 -17.85 -7.91 -2.83
#